data_e953a9e47e501860d5564621dbc1a0b7
#
_entry.id   e953a9e47e501860d5564621dbc1a0b7
#
_cell.length_a   1.000
_cell.length_b   1.000
_cell.length_c   1.000
_cell.angle_alpha   90.00
_cell.angle_beta   90.00
_cell.angle_gamma   90.00
#
_symmetry.space_group_name_H-M   'P 1'
#
loop_
_entity.id
_entity.type
_entity.pdbx_description
1 polymer ?
#
loop_
_entity_poly.entity_id
_entity_poly.type
_entity_poly.pdbx_seq_one_letter_code
_entity_poly.pdbx_strand_id
1 'polypeptide(L)'
;MTLSIKSTTALNVEEFLKLPETKPASEYFNGQIYQKPMPQGEHSTLQIELASAINQVAKLQKLAYAFPELRCTFEGRSIVPDIAVFEWQRIPLLPNGKITNKFEIPPDWIIEILSPEQSPNRVIRKITFSIQNGAKLGWLLDSADESIMIFEPNKLPELKEQQDILPVLSVLENWQLTVADVFSWLSFI
;
A
#
# COMPACT_ATOMS: atom_id res chain seq x y z
N MET A 1 -27.04 -34.72 26.97
CA MET A 1 -25.75 -34.54 26.26
C MET A 1 -25.67 -33.09 25.79
N THR A 2 -24.95 -32.29 26.55
CA THR A 2 -24.80 -30.86 26.22
C THR A 2 -23.59 -30.70 25.28
N LEU A 3 -23.83 -30.42 24.02
CA LEU A 3 -22.77 -30.14 23.09
C LEU A 3 -22.15 -28.76 23.44
N SER A 4 -20.95 -28.80 23.99
CA SER A 4 -20.12 -27.59 24.19
C SER A 4 -19.68 -27.12 22.84
N ILE A 5 -20.30 -26.03 22.36
CA ILE A 5 -19.80 -25.27 21.20
C ILE A 5 -18.50 -24.64 21.65
N LYS A 6 -17.35 -25.18 21.22
CA LYS A 6 -16.07 -24.47 21.30
C LYS A 6 -16.24 -23.21 20.44
N SER A 7 -16.39 -22.05 21.09
CA SER A 7 -16.19 -20.75 20.49
C SER A 7 -14.73 -20.70 20.03
N THR A 8 -14.48 -20.86 18.75
CA THR A 8 -13.21 -20.49 18.16
C THR A 8 -13.13 -18.97 18.24
N THR A 9 -12.46 -18.47 19.27
CA THR A 9 -12.16 -17.05 19.39
C THR A 9 -11.43 -16.66 18.11
N ALA A 10 -12.02 -15.73 17.35
CA ALA A 10 -11.36 -15.24 16.13
C ALA A 10 -10.02 -14.65 16.55
N LEU A 11 -8.95 -15.03 15.83
CA LEU A 11 -7.60 -14.52 16.02
C LEU A 11 -7.65 -12.99 16.00
N ASN A 12 -6.99 -12.33 16.94
CA ASN A 12 -6.84 -10.87 16.93
C ASN A 12 -5.50 -10.45 16.28
N VAL A 13 -5.30 -9.16 16.08
CA VAL A 13 -4.10 -8.64 15.40
C VAL A 13 -2.81 -8.92 16.17
N GLU A 14 -2.85 -8.85 17.51
CA GLU A 14 -1.69 -9.14 18.37
C GLU A 14 -1.28 -10.62 18.30
N GLU A 15 -2.24 -11.51 18.19
CA GLU A 15 -2.00 -12.94 17.98
C GLU A 15 -1.46 -13.21 16.58
N PHE A 16 -2.02 -12.55 15.57
CA PHE A 16 -1.49 -12.61 14.20
C PHE A 16 -0.01 -12.19 14.13
N LEU A 17 0.36 -11.10 14.79
CA LEU A 17 1.73 -10.57 14.78
C LEU A 17 2.75 -11.46 15.49
N LYS A 18 2.30 -12.47 16.25
CA LYS A 18 3.17 -13.50 16.86
C LYS A 18 3.41 -14.68 15.95
N LEU A 19 2.65 -14.82 14.87
CA LEU A 19 2.85 -15.90 13.90
C LEU A 19 4.15 -15.67 13.12
N PRO A 20 4.78 -16.73 12.61
CA PRO A 20 5.92 -16.60 11.71
C PRO A 20 5.57 -15.77 10.47
N GLU A 21 6.48 -14.91 10.05
CA GLU A 21 6.34 -14.19 8.78
C GLU A 21 6.33 -15.17 7.61
N THR A 22 5.48 -14.91 6.63
CA THR A 22 5.35 -15.71 5.40
C THR A 22 5.95 -15.00 4.20
N LYS A 23 6.27 -15.76 3.17
CA LYS A 23 6.68 -15.26 1.85
C LYS A 23 5.85 -15.95 0.76
N PRO A 24 5.02 -15.21 0.02
CA PRO A 24 4.67 -13.77 0.17
C PRO A 24 4.08 -13.43 1.53
N ALA A 25 4.13 -12.15 1.88
CA ALA A 25 3.64 -11.65 3.15
C ALA A 25 2.15 -11.96 3.37
N SER A 26 1.79 -12.29 4.60
CA SER A 26 0.40 -12.41 5.03
C SER A 26 -0.07 -11.10 5.65
N GLU A 27 -1.34 -10.78 5.44
CA GLU A 27 -2.05 -9.64 5.98
C GLU A 27 -3.16 -10.11 6.91
N TYR A 28 -3.50 -9.29 7.90
CA TYR A 28 -4.61 -9.56 8.81
C TYR A 28 -5.70 -8.51 8.64
N PHE A 29 -6.92 -8.96 8.36
CA PHE A 29 -8.04 -8.10 8.07
C PHE A 29 -9.35 -8.70 8.59
N ASN A 30 -9.99 -8.03 9.56
CA ASN A 30 -11.28 -8.45 10.13
C ASN A 30 -11.32 -9.92 10.60
N GLY A 31 -10.34 -10.36 11.37
CA GLY A 31 -10.29 -11.72 11.92
C GLY A 31 -9.80 -12.79 10.94
N GLN A 32 -9.38 -12.40 9.75
CA GLN A 32 -8.92 -13.34 8.72
C GLN A 32 -7.49 -13.01 8.28
N ILE A 33 -6.75 -14.06 7.97
CA ILE A 33 -5.40 -13.97 7.40
C ILE A 33 -5.49 -14.18 5.90
N TYR A 34 -4.87 -13.27 5.13
CA TYR A 34 -4.76 -13.35 3.69
C TYR A 34 -3.30 -13.31 3.28
N GLN A 35 -2.86 -14.30 2.54
CA GLN A 35 -1.54 -14.27 1.93
C GLN A 35 -1.59 -13.49 0.62
N LYS A 36 -0.61 -12.61 0.39
CA LYS A 36 -0.45 -11.91 -0.88
C LYS A 36 -0.11 -12.91 -1.99
N PRO A 37 -0.48 -12.65 -3.25
CA PRO A 37 0.03 -13.45 -4.37
C PRO A 37 1.55 -13.26 -4.52
N MET A 38 2.21 -14.20 -5.19
CA MET A 38 3.60 -14.00 -5.62
C MET A 38 3.66 -12.90 -6.67
N PRO A 39 4.53 -11.89 -6.51
CA PRO A 39 4.69 -10.85 -7.53
C PRO A 39 5.20 -11.46 -8.84
N GLN A 40 4.64 -10.99 -9.94
CA GLN A 40 5.06 -11.34 -11.31
C GLN A 40 5.90 -10.20 -11.92
N GLY A 41 6.40 -10.37 -13.13
CA GLY A 41 7.34 -9.43 -13.76
C GLY A 41 6.83 -8.00 -13.81
N GLU A 42 5.62 -7.76 -14.34
CA GLU A 42 5.03 -6.42 -14.40
C GLU A 42 4.84 -5.79 -13.02
N HIS A 43 4.26 -6.56 -12.08
CA HIS A 43 4.08 -6.12 -10.71
C HIS A 43 5.40 -5.69 -10.06
N SER A 44 6.45 -6.53 -10.19
CA SER A 44 7.77 -6.24 -9.60
C SER A 44 8.42 -5.02 -10.26
N THR A 45 8.26 -4.85 -11.58
CA THR A 45 8.78 -3.70 -12.31
C THR A 45 8.09 -2.41 -11.86
N LEU A 46 6.76 -2.37 -11.86
CA LEU A 46 6.01 -1.20 -11.40
C LEU A 46 6.32 -0.85 -9.95
N GLN A 47 6.45 -1.84 -9.08
CA GLN A 47 6.75 -1.64 -7.67
C GLN A 47 8.12 -0.96 -7.47
N ILE A 48 9.18 -1.47 -8.13
CA ILE A 48 10.53 -0.92 -7.96
C ILE A 48 10.67 0.45 -8.62
N GLU A 49 10.16 0.61 -9.85
CA GLU A 49 10.29 1.86 -10.59
C GLU A 49 9.50 2.99 -9.91
N LEU A 50 8.27 2.75 -9.48
CA LEU A 50 7.45 3.75 -8.81
C LEU A 50 8.04 4.14 -7.44
N ALA A 51 8.46 3.18 -6.63
CA ALA A 51 9.13 3.47 -5.36
C ALA A 51 10.43 4.27 -5.57
N SER A 52 11.21 3.93 -6.60
CA SER A 52 12.43 4.63 -6.97
C SER A 52 12.13 6.07 -7.44
N ALA A 53 11.17 6.26 -8.33
CA ALA A 53 10.78 7.58 -8.84
C ALA A 53 10.31 8.52 -7.71
N ILE A 54 9.47 8.03 -6.80
CA ILE A 54 9.04 8.79 -5.62
C ILE A 54 10.27 9.17 -4.76
N ASN A 55 11.16 8.22 -4.48
CA ASN A 55 12.33 8.46 -3.63
C ASN A 55 13.35 9.40 -4.28
N GLN A 56 13.49 9.41 -5.61
CA GLN A 56 14.36 10.35 -6.32
C GLN A 56 13.94 11.80 -6.10
N VAL A 57 12.65 12.08 -6.16
CA VAL A 57 12.15 13.46 -6.00
C VAL A 57 11.98 13.86 -4.52
N ALA A 58 11.68 12.92 -3.64
CA ALA A 58 11.27 13.20 -2.26
C ALA A 58 12.40 13.12 -1.23
N LYS A 59 13.31 12.14 -1.37
CA LYS A 59 14.25 11.78 -0.31
C LYS A 59 15.26 12.86 0.01
N LEU A 60 15.91 13.46 -1.01
CA LEU A 60 16.97 14.47 -0.80
C LEU A 60 16.42 15.73 -0.13
N GLN A 61 15.19 16.09 -0.42
CA GLN A 61 14.51 17.24 0.15
C GLN A 61 13.80 16.92 1.47
N LYS A 62 13.85 15.67 1.92
CA LYS A 62 13.16 15.19 3.12
C LYS A 62 11.66 15.50 3.11
N LEU A 63 11.01 15.29 1.97
CA LEU A 63 9.57 15.51 1.79
C LEU A 63 8.76 14.27 2.15
N ALA A 64 9.16 13.12 1.62
CA ALA A 64 8.54 11.83 1.83
C ALA A 64 9.52 10.68 1.57
N TYR A 65 9.10 9.45 1.90
CA TYR A 65 9.84 8.24 1.56
C TYR A 65 8.88 7.10 1.23
N ALA A 66 9.14 6.41 0.14
CA ALA A 66 8.41 5.24 -0.32
C ALA A 66 9.11 3.95 0.14
N PHE A 67 8.36 3.09 0.82
CA PHE A 67 8.79 1.80 1.33
C PHE A 67 8.05 0.69 0.59
N PRO A 68 8.71 -0.14 -0.20
CA PRO A 68 8.08 -1.33 -0.76
C PRO A 68 7.83 -2.39 0.34
N GLU A 69 6.70 -3.06 0.27
CA GLU A 69 6.31 -4.19 1.14
C GLU A 69 6.46 -3.93 2.65
N LEU A 70 6.19 -2.71 3.09
CA LEU A 70 6.26 -2.35 4.49
C LEU A 70 4.98 -2.75 5.24
N ARG A 71 5.12 -3.52 6.31
CA ARG A 71 3.99 -3.82 7.20
C ARG A 71 3.55 -2.58 7.98
N CYS A 72 2.27 -2.24 7.85
CA CYS A 72 1.61 -1.19 8.60
C CYS A 72 0.50 -1.82 9.45
N THR A 73 0.53 -1.61 10.77
CA THR A 73 -0.46 -2.18 11.70
C THR A 73 -1.17 -1.03 12.42
N PHE A 74 -2.45 -0.86 12.15
CA PHE A 74 -3.26 0.19 12.75
C PHE A 74 -4.74 -0.22 12.76
N GLU A 75 -5.51 0.33 13.69
CA GLU A 75 -6.95 0.09 13.84
C GLU A 75 -7.34 -1.40 13.78
N GLY A 76 -6.57 -2.25 14.50
CA GLY A 76 -6.83 -3.68 14.61
C GLY A 76 -6.58 -4.48 13.33
N ARG A 77 -5.88 -3.93 12.35
CA ARG A 77 -5.49 -4.60 11.09
C ARG A 77 -4.00 -4.49 10.87
N SER A 78 -3.47 -5.45 10.12
CA SER A 78 -2.05 -5.47 9.73
C SER A 78 -1.97 -5.73 8.23
N ILE A 79 -1.60 -4.72 7.47
CA ILE A 79 -1.52 -4.75 6.02
C ILE A 79 -0.08 -4.59 5.54
N VAL A 80 0.21 -5.05 4.33
CA VAL A 80 1.50 -4.90 3.65
C VAL A 80 1.23 -4.34 2.27
N PRO A 81 1.11 -3.01 2.11
CA PRO A 81 0.96 -2.39 0.80
C PRO A 81 2.13 -2.74 -0.12
N ASP A 82 1.88 -2.75 -1.43
CA ASP A 82 2.97 -2.91 -2.40
C ASP A 82 3.96 -1.75 -2.27
N ILE A 83 3.45 -0.51 -2.07
CA ILE A 83 4.28 0.63 -1.67
C ILE A 83 3.53 1.45 -0.62
N ALA A 84 4.16 1.69 0.51
CA ALA A 84 3.69 2.60 1.55
C ALA A 84 4.55 3.87 1.54
N VAL A 85 3.93 5.04 1.29
CA VAL A 85 4.64 6.32 1.29
C VAL A 85 4.28 7.11 2.53
N PHE A 86 5.29 7.57 3.24
CA PHE A 86 5.14 8.43 4.41
C PHE A 86 5.75 9.80 4.16
N GLU A 87 5.06 10.86 4.53
CA GLU A 87 5.67 12.17 4.66
C GLU A 87 6.83 12.10 5.66
N TRP A 88 7.91 12.76 5.37
CA TRP A 88 9.17 12.60 6.09
C TRP A 88 9.04 12.72 7.61
N GLN A 89 8.24 13.68 8.07
CA GLN A 89 8.04 13.95 9.50
C GLN A 89 7.18 12.89 10.22
N ARG A 90 6.46 12.07 9.46
CA ARG A 90 5.64 10.98 10.00
C ARG A 90 6.35 9.64 10.06
N ILE A 91 7.56 9.55 9.52
CA ILE A 91 8.36 8.32 9.59
C ILE A 91 8.74 8.07 11.06
N PRO A 92 8.31 6.94 11.66
CA PRO A 92 8.63 6.65 13.05
C PRO A 92 10.12 6.41 13.25
N LEU A 93 10.73 7.11 14.20
CA LEU A 93 12.15 7.02 14.49
C LEU A 93 12.39 6.53 15.92
N LEU A 94 13.49 5.82 16.10
CA LEU A 94 14.06 5.49 17.41
C LEU A 94 14.75 6.72 18.00
N PRO A 95 15.01 6.75 19.32
CA PRO A 95 15.72 7.87 19.98
C PRO A 95 17.10 8.19 19.40
N ASN A 96 17.72 7.22 18.72
CA ASN A 96 19.02 7.40 18.04
C ASN A 96 18.89 7.92 16.59
N GLY A 97 17.69 8.31 16.16
CA GLY A 97 17.41 8.82 14.81
C GLY A 97 17.29 7.76 13.72
N LYS A 98 17.39 6.47 14.05
CA LYS A 98 17.15 5.39 13.09
C LYS A 98 15.66 5.11 12.96
N ILE A 99 15.26 4.63 11.80
CA ILE A 99 13.88 4.18 11.54
C ILE A 99 13.53 2.99 12.43
N THR A 100 12.27 2.95 12.90
CA THR A 100 11.75 1.77 13.63
C THR A 100 11.44 0.63 12.67
N ASN A 101 11.38 -0.60 13.19
CA ASN A 101 10.90 -1.75 12.42
C ASN A 101 9.36 -1.90 12.47
N LYS A 102 8.69 -1.13 13.31
CA LYS A 102 7.22 -1.19 13.48
C LYS A 102 6.59 0.12 13.05
N PHE A 103 5.66 0.03 12.13
CA PHE A 103 4.84 1.13 11.69
C PHE A 103 3.40 0.90 12.16
N GLU A 104 3.02 1.57 13.24
CA GLU A 104 1.71 1.44 13.88
C GLU A 104 0.77 2.59 13.48
N ILE A 105 0.96 3.10 12.28
CA ILE A 105 0.20 4.20 11.68
C ILE A 105 -0.12 3.87 10.21
N PRO A 106 -1.20 4.43 9.64
CA PRO A 106 -1.44 4.33 8.20
C PRO A 106 -0.38 5.12 7.42
N PRO A 107 -0.01 4.67 6.20
CA PRO A 107 0.79 5.48 5.29
C PRO A 107 0.02 6.74 4.88
N ASP A 108 0.73 7.80 4.48
CA ASP A 108 0.11 8.98 3.87
C ASP A 108 -0.43 8.67 2.47
N TRP A 109 0.27 7.81 1.74
CA TRP A 109 -0.13 7.37 0.42
C TRP A 109 0.08 5.86 0.31
N ILE A 110 -1.01 5.15 0.07
CA ILE A 110 -1.02 3.71 -0.15
C ILE A 110 -1.10 3.42 -1.65
N ILE A 111 -0.21 2.57 -2.15
CA ILE A 111 -0.18 2.16 -3.56
C ILE A 111 -0.24 0.65 -3.62
N GLU A 112 -1.19 0.16 -4.41
CA GLU A 112 -1.39 -1.26 -4.67
C GLU A 112 -1.32 -1.52 -6.17
N ILE A 113 -0.71 -2.64 -6.54
CA ILE A 113 -0.59 -3.08 -7.93
C ILE A 113 -1.40 -4.36 -8.06
N LEU A 114 -2.45 -4.34 -8.87
CA LEU A 114 -3.34 -5.47 -9.01
C LEU A 114 -2.63 -6.63 -9.70
N SER A 115 -2.66 -7.80 -9.08
CA SER A 115 -2.18 -9.04 -9.68
C SER A 115 -3.33 -9.77 -10.36
N PRO A 116 -3.09 -10.52 -11.47
CA PRO A 116 -4.15 -11.16 -12.26
C PRO A 116 -5.08 -12.08 -11.46
N GLU A 117 -4.58 -12.73 -10.41
CA GLU A 117 -5.36 -13.67 -9.57
C GLU A 117 -5.92 -13.00 -8.31
N GLN A 118 -5.75 -11.70 -8.15
CA GLN A 118 -6.16 -10.98 -6.97
C GLN A 118 -7.60 -10.44 -7.14
N SER A 119 -8.39 -10.52 -6.07
CA SER A 119 -9.71 -9.88 -6.06
C SER A 119 -9.59 -8.36 -5.95
N PRO A 120 -10.00 -7.58 -6.97
CA PRO A 120 -9.95 -6.11 -6.92
C PRO A 120 -10.68 -5.55 -5.69
N ASN A 121 -11.83 -6.13 -5.34
CA ASN A 121 -12.62 -5.69 -4.19
C ASN A 121 -11.87 -5.82 -2.85
N ARG A 122 -10.92 -6.76 -2.73
CA ARG A 122 -10.09 -6.88 -1.53
C ARG A 122 -9.07 -5.76 -1.46
N VAL A 123 -8.45 -5.45 -2.59
CA VAL A 123 -7.47 -4.37 -2.69
C VAL A 123 -8.15 -3.02 -2.45
N ILE A 124 -9.30 -2.77 -3.09
CA ILE A 124 -10.11 -1.57 -2.88
C ILE A 124 -10.48 -1.40 -1.39
N ARG A 125 -10.89 -2.48 -0.71
CA ARG A 125 -11.18 -2.43 0.74
C ARG A 125 -9.96 -2.05 1.57
N LYS A 126 -8.78 -2.53 1.22
CA LYS A 126 -7.52 -2.18 1.90
C LYS A 126 -7.19 -0.70 1.73
N ILE A 127 -7.27 -0.17 0.51
CA ILE A 127 -7.06 1.25 0.22
C ILE A 127 -8.11 2.12 0.93
N THR A 128 -9.39 1.79 0.78
CA THR A 128 -10.49 2.54 1.43
C THR A 128 -10.33 2.57 2.94
N PHE A 129 -9.96 1.43 3.56
CA PHE A 129 -9.68 1.38 4.99
C PHE A 129 -8.53 2.33 5.37
N SER A 130 -7.46 2.36 4.60
CA SER A 130 -6.33 3.26 4.86
C SER A 130 -6.74 4.73 4.75
N ILE A 131 -7.53 5.09 3.74
CA ILE A 131 -8.08 6.45 3.57
C ILE A 131 -8.98 6.83 4.76
N GLN A 132 -9.87 5.95 5.20
CA GLN A 132 -10.75 6.20 6.35
C GLN A 132 -10.00 6.38 7.68
N ASN A 133 -8.76 5.89 7.76
CA ASN A 133 -7.92 5.95 8.95
C ASN A 133 -6.73 6.90 8.82
N GLY A 134 -6.76 7.83 7.87
CA GLY A 134 -5.83 8.95 7.81
C GLY A 134 -4.82 8.93 6.66
N ALA A 135 -4.88 7.96 5.75
CA ALA A 135 -4.16 8.10 4.50
C ALA A 135 -4.76 9.25 3.66
N LYS A 136 -3.92 9.98 2.97
CA LYS A 136 -4.29 11.16 2.18
C LYS A 136 -4.55 10.83 0.72
N LEU A 137 -3.96 9.73 0.25
CA LEU A 137 -4.00 9.31 -1.14
C LEU A 137 -3.90 7.79 -1.24
N GLY A 138 -4.63 7.21 -2.19
CA GLY A 138 -4.52 5.81 -2.56
C GLY A 138 -4.49 5.65 -4.08
N TRP A 139 -3.62 4.79 -4.58
CA TRP A 139 -3.60 4.37 -5.97
C TRP A 139 -3.79 2.86 -6.07
N LEU A 140 -4.62 2.44 -7.01
CA LEU A 140 -4.72 1.06 -7.46
C LEU A 140 -4.33 1.02 -8.93
N LEU A 141 -3.18 0.41 -9.23
CA LEU A 141 -2.68 0.21 -10.58
C LEU A 141 -3.23 -1.09 -11.15
N ASP A 142 -3.77 -1.03 -12.36
CA ASP A 142 -4.15 -2.21 -13.15
C ASP A 142 -3.33 -2.23 -14.44
N SER A 143 -2.37 -3.15 -14.53
CA SER A 143 -1.49 -3.25 -15.70
C SER A 143 -2.18 -3.88 -16.91
N ALA A 144 -3.27 -4.62 -16.72
CA ALA A 144 -4.03 -5.20 -17.82
C ALA A 144 -4.81 -4.17 -18.62
N ASP A 145 -5.34 -3.15 -17.92
CA ASP A 145 -6.09 -2.05 -18.52
C ASP A 145 -5.25 -0.76 -18.67
N GLU A 146 -3.99 -0.78 -18.22
CA GLU A 146 -3.13 0.41 -18.13
C GLU A 146 -3.84 1.62 -17.51
N SER A 147 -4.50 1.38 -16.40
CA SER A 147 -5.29 2.37 -15.68
C SER A 147 -4.92 2.48 -14.21
N ILE A 148 -5.20 3.63 -13.60
CA ILE A 148 -4.95 3.86 -12.17
C ILE A 148 -6.20 4.44 -11.53
N MET A 149 -6.76 3.72 -10.56
CA MET A 149 -7.88 4.23 -9.77
C MET A 149 -7.34 5.00 -8.56
N ILE A 150 -7.81 6.23 -8.42
CA ILE A 150 -7.40 7.18 -7.40
C ILE A 150 -8.42 7.21 -6.27
N PHE A 151 -7.94 7.21 -5.03
CA PHE A 151 -8.74 7.32 -3.82
C PHE A 151 -8.24 8.50 -2.99
N GLU A 152 -9.13 9.43 -2.68
CA GLU A 152 -8.85 10.57 -1.81
C GLU A 152 -9.95 10.70 -0.73
N PRO A 153 -9.63 11.28 0.44
CA PRO A 153 -10.65 11.51 1.48
C PRO A 153 -11.83 12.34 0.97
N ASN A 154 -13.05 11.90 1.27
CA ASN A 154 -14.29 12.60 0.93
C ASN A 154 -14.55 12.81 -0.57
N LYS A 155 -13.86 12.06 -1.44
CA LYS A 155 -14.11 12.03 -2.89
C LYS A 155 -14.54 10.63 -3.32
N LEU A 156 -15.28 10.56 -4.44
CA LEU A 156 -15.50 9.30 -5.13
C LEU A 156 -14.19 8.85 -5.79
N PRO A 157 -13.92 7.54 -5.88
CA PRO A 157 -12.79 7.05 -6.65
C PRO A 157 -12.87 7.53 -8.10
N GLU A 158 -11.72 7.93 -8.65
CA GLU A 158 -11.59 8.43 -10.02
C GLU A 158 -10.65 7.52 -10.81
N LEU A 159 -11.05 7.10 -12.00
CA LEU A 159 -10.20 6.35 -12.92
C LEU A 159 -9.37 7.32 -13.76
N LYS A 160 -8.07 7.07 -13.86
CA LYS A 160 -7.12 7.82 -14.68
C LYS A 160 -6.52 6.89 -15.74
N GLU A 161 -6.37 7.43 -16.95
CA GLU A 161 -5.89 6.69 -18.12
C GLU A 161 -4.98 7.56 -18.98
N GLN A 162 -4.12 6.95 -19.76
CA GLN A 162 -3.31 7.58 -20.80
C GLN A 162 -2.50 8.81 -20.31
N GLN A 163 -2.82 10.01 -20.79
CA GLN A 163 -2.12 11.26 -20.46
C GLN A 163 -2.70 11.98 -19.22
N ASP A 164 -3.62 11.35 -18.52
CA ASP A 164 -4.14 11.91 -17.28
C ASP A 164 -3.03 12.12 -16.27
N ILE A 165 -2.96 13.32 -15.72
CA ILE A 165 -2.01 13.64 -14.64
C ILE A 165 -2.49 12.99 -13.35
N LEU A 166 -1.58 12.32 -12.70
CA LEU A 166 -1.83 11.61 -11.45
C LEU A 166 -1.70 12.57 -10.25
N PRO A 167 -2.65 12.57 -9.31
CA PRO A 167 -2.51 13.30 -8.06
C PRO A 167 -1.42 12.66 -7.20
N VAL A 168 -0.57 13.49 -6.61
CA VAL A 168 0.49 13.10 -5.67
C VAL A 168 0.26 13.74 -4.31
N LEU A 169 1.03 13.37 -3.29
CA LEU A 169 0.97 14.06 -1.99
C LEU A 169 1.30 15.55 -2.18
N SER A 170 0.65 16.42 -1.42
CA SER A 170 0.85 17.88 -1.51
C SER A 170 2.31 18.30 -1.31
N VAL A 171 3.07 17.54 -0.52
CA VAL A 171 4.52 17.78 -0.35
C VAL A 171 5.34 17.50 -1.62
N LEU A 172 4.73 16.86 -2.63
CA LEU A 172 5.31 16.52 -3.93
C LEU A 172 4.62 17.24 -5.09
N GLU A 173 3.86 18.29 -4.86
CA GLU A 173 3.01 18.98 -5.85
C GLU A 173 3.75 19.45 -7.12
N ASN A 174 5.07 19.66 -7.02
CA ASN A 174 5.90 20.06 -8.17
C ASN A 174 6.32 18.86 -9.05
N TRP A 175 6.02 17.62 -8.63
CA TRP A 175 6.30 16.44 -9.42
C TRP A 175 5.05 16.03 -10.21
N GLN A 176 5.19 16.01 -11.53
CA GLN A 176 4.13 15.58 -12.43
C GLN A 176 4.44 14.21 -13.01
N LEU A 177 3.45 13.33 -13.01
CA LEU A 177 3.50 11.99 -13.54
C LEU A 177 2.16 11.69 -14.21
N THR A 178 2.19 11.14 -15.42
CA THR A 178 0.99 10.65 -16.10
C THR A 178 0.84 9.15 -15.96
N VAL A 179 -0.35 8.63 -16.26
CA VAL A 179 -0.58 7.19 -16.32
C VAL A 179 0.33 6.53 -17.35
N ALA A 180 0.47 7.15 -18.52
CA ALA A 180 1.38 6.67 -19.58
C ALA A 180 2.85 6.61 -19.13
N ASP A 181 3.32 7.58 -18.33
CA ASP A 181 4.67 7.53 -17.78
C ASP A 181 4.87 6.29 -16.92
N VAL A 182 3.91 5.98 -16.03
CA VAL A 182 3.98 4.82 -15.13
C VAL A 182 4.04 3.51 -15.93
N PHE A 183 3.14 3.32 -16.89
CA PHE A 183 3.11 2.05 -17.65
C PHE A 183 4.21 1.96 -18.71
N SER A 184 4.83 3.09 -19.11
CA SER A 184 6.00 3.08 -19.99
C SER A 184 7.19 2.32 -19.38
N TRP A 185 7.28 2.21 -18.06
CA TRP A 185 8.32 1.45 -17.37
C TRP A 185 8.24 -0.06 -17.63
N LEU A 186 7.12 -0.57 -18.15
CA LEU A 186 6.97 -1.96 -18.54
C LEU A 186 7.59 -2.28 -19.91
N SER A 187 7.97 -1.26 -20.70
CA SER A 187 8.59 -1.44 -22.01
C SER A 187 10.12 -1.47 -21.87
N PHE A 188 10.73 -2.51 -22.42
CA PHE A 188 12.19 -2.70 -22.43
C PHE A 188 12.78 -2.63 -23.86
N ILE A 189 12.05 -1.98 -24.78
CA ILE A 189 12.45 -1.82 -26.19
C ILE A 189 12.49 -0.34 -26.57
#